data_cdcbb928b148265a9e23cd12a3d4103a
#
_entry.id   cdcbb928b148265a9e23cd12a3d4103a
#
_cell.length_a   1.000
_cell.length_b   1.000
_cell.length_c   1.000
_cell.angle_alpha   90.00
_cell.angle_beta   90.00
_cell.angle_gamma   90.00
#
_symmetry.space_group_name_H-M   'P 1'
#
loop_
_entity.id
_entity.type
_entity.pdbx_description
1 polymer ?
#
loop_
_entity_poly.entity_id
_entity_poly.type
_entity_poly.pdbx_seq_one_letter_code
_entity_poly.pdbx_strand_id
1 'polypeptide(L)'
;MVRTGLVATVLGILGGFLGVWFGLTFLGSSIDGGEDLHAAIHERLVLSPRQEEAIAALEADFSFQRANDEARMSIARRALAEALLRDQALTNDVTSAAADIHQVMGELQLTTLSHVLAMRAELDASQRAEFDRYLARAFDVAD
;
A
#
# COMPACT_ATOMS: atom_id res chain seq x y z
N MET A 1 38.07 1.54 28.81
CA MET A 1 37.57 2.34 27.72
C MET A 1 36.97 1.55 26.54
N VAL A 2 37.35 0.29 26.28
CA VAL A 2 36.84 -0.55 25.17
C VAL A 2 35.38 -1.01 25.37
N ARG A 3 34.92 -1.23 26.59
CA ARG A 3 33.58 -1.72 26.91
C ARG A 3 32.46 -0.70 26.65
N THR A 4 32.75 0.62 26.78
CA THR A 4 31.77 1.70 26.55
C THR A 4 31.55 1.93 25.06
N GLY A 5 32.59 1.76 24.22
CA GLY A 5 32.46 1.86 22.75
C GLY A 5 31.61 0.73 22.16
N LEU A 6 31.79 -0.50 22.64
CA LEU A 6 31.05 -1.68 22.16
C LEU A 6 29.53 -1.56 22.44
N VAL A 7 29.19 -1.09 23.66
CA VAL A 7 27.78 -0.85 24.04
C VAL A 7 27.13 0.23 23.20
N ALA A 8 27.86 1.34 22.90
CA ALA A 8 27.33 2.42 22.06
C ALA A 8 27.12 1.95 20.60
N THR A 9 28.01 1.10 20.07
CA THR A 9 27.87 0.55 18.70
C THR A 9 26.68 -0.41 18.60
N VAL A 10 26.49 -1.28 19.60
CA VAL A 10 25.35 -2.23 19.62
C VAL A 10 24.02 -1.48 19.77
N LEU A 11 23.95 -0.43 20.59
CA LEU A 11 22.77 0.43 20.73
C LEU A 11 22.50 1.24 19.45
N GLY A 12 23.53 1.67 18.72
CA GLY A 12 23.40 2.34 17.43
C GLY A 12 22.85 1.43 16.35
N ILE A 13 23.30 0.18 16.28
CA ILE A 13 22.81 -0.82 15.32
C ILE A 13 21.37 -1.23 15.66
N LEU A 14 21.03 -1.47 16.92
CA LEU A 14 19.66 -1.76 17.36
C LEU A 14 18.72 -0.58 17.12
N GLY A 15 19.15 0.65 17.41
CA GLY A 15 18.38 1.86 17.15
C GLY A 15 18.17 2.11 15.65
N GLY A 16 19.18 1.86 14.82
CA GLY A 16 19.07 1.92 13.36
C GLY A 16 18.13 0.87 12.80
N PHE A 17 18.21 -0.37 13.26
CA PHE A 17 17.34 -1.48 12.83
C PHE A 17 15.88 -1.26 13.26
N LEU A 18 15.67 -0.81 14.50
CA LEU A 18 14.34 -0.44 15.01
C LEU A 18 13.79 0.80 14.27
N GLY A 19 14.62 1.78 13.94
CA GLY A 19 14.23 2.97 13.16
C GLY A 19 13.83 2.63 11.72
N VAL A 20 14.60 1.75 11.07
CA VAL A 20 14.25 1.26 9.72
C VAL A 20 13.01 0.37 9.76
N TRP A 21 12.87 -0.52 10.75
CA TRP A 21 11.68 -1.36 10.88
C TRP A 21 10.44 -0.54 11.24
N PHE A 22 10.56 0.44 12.14
CA PHE A 22 9.49 1.38 12.46
C PHE A 22 9.17 2.28 11.26
N GLY A 23 10.19 2.75 10.52
CA GLY A 23 10.03 3.50 9.27
C GLY A 23 9.32 2.70 8.19
N LEU A 24 9.72 1.45 7.95
CA LEU A 24 9.06 0.55 6.98
C LEU A 24 7.65 0.16 7.41
N THR A 25 7.37 0.05 8.70
CA THR A 25 6.03 -0.24 9.22
C THR A 25 5.13 1.01 9.17
N PHE A 26 5.70 2.20 9.42
CA PHE A 26 4.98 3.49 9.38
C PHE A 26 4.92 4.10 7.98
N LEU A 27 5.98 3.96 7.14
CA LEU A 27 5.93 4.36 5.73
C LEU A 27 5.17 3.33 4.87
N GLY A 28 5.10 2.06 5.29
CA GLY A 28 4.24 1.05 4.69
C GLY A 28 2.74 1.31 4.93
N SER A 29 2.39 2.08 5.96
CA SER A 29 1.04 2.59 6.20
C SER A 29 0.68 3.79 5.32
N SER A 30 1.63 4.36 4.58
CA SER A 30 1.39 5.53 3.72
C SER A 30 0.81 5.19 2.34
N ILE A 31 0.43 3.93 2.08
CA ILE A 31 -0.51 3.56 1.01
C ILE A 31 -1.97 3.65 1.50
N ASP A 32 -2.21 4.31 2.61
CA ASP A 32 -3.54 4.79 3.04
C ASP A 32 -4.10 5.94 2.18
N GLY A 33 -3.41 6.32 1.11
CA GLY A 33 -3.94 7.25 0.10
C GLY A 33 -5.30 6.81 -0.47
N GLY A 34 -5.66 5.54 -0.34
CA GLY A 34 -6.99 5.03 -0.67
C GLY A 34 -8.06 5.42 0.36
N GLU A 35 -7.78 5.34 1.65
CA GLU A 35 -8.72 5.73 2.72
C GLU A 35 -8.90 7.26 2.78
N ASP A 36 -7.80 8.02 2.64
CA ASP A 36 -7.85 9.48 2.55
C ASP A 36 -8.59 9.96 1.29
N LEU A 37 -8.40 9.27 0.15
CA LEU A 37 -9.11 9.59 -1.09
C LEU A 37 -10.61 9.24 -0.98
N HIS A 38 -10.95 8.11 -0.37
CA HIS A 38 -12.32 7.70 -0.09
C HIS A 38 -13.03 8.72 0.83
N ALA A 39 -12.42 9.10 1.94
CA ALA A 39 -12.94 10.12 2.84
C ALA A 39 -13.13 11.46 2.12
N ALA A 40 -12.18 11.87 1.27
CA ALA A 40 -12.26 13.12 0.52
C ALA A 40 -13.41 13.12 -0.50
N ILE A 41 -13.73 11.98 -1.13
CA ILE A 41 -14.87 11.85 -2.04
C ILE A 41 -16.17 12.05 -1.29
N HIS A 42 -16.38 11.39 -0.16
CA HIS A 42 -17.61 11.47 0.61
C HIS A 42 -17.78 12.78 1.39
N GLU A 43 -16.70 13.41 1.84
CA GLU A 43 -16.76 14.63 2.64
C GLU A 43 -16.79 15.92 1.80
N ARG A 44 -16.21 15.91 0.60
CA ARG A 44 -15.98 17.14 -0.19
C ARG A 44 -16.76 17.20 -1.50
N LEU A 45 -17.15 16.06 -2.05
CA LEU A 45 -17.95 16.03 -3.27
C LEU A 45 -19.42 15.83 -2.92
N VAL A 46 -20.26 16.73 -3.42
CA VAL A 46 -21.71 16.55 -3.34
C VAL A 46 -22.11 15.56 -4.43
N LEU A 47 -22.33 14.32 -4.05
CA LEU A 47 -22.73 13.24 -4.95
C LEU A 47 -24.25 13.21 -5.13
N SER A 48 -24.70 12.86 -6.30
CA SER A 48 -26.11 12.51 -6.52
C SER A 48 -26.39 11.10 -6.00
N PRO A 49 -27.67 10.75 -5.67
CA PRO A 49 -28.01 9.41 -5.21
C PRO A 49 -27.56 8.28 -6.16
N ARG A 50 -27.59 8.53 -7.46
CA ARG A 50 -27.10 7.58 -8.46
C ARG A 50 -25.59 7.38 -8.38
N GLN A 51 -24.83 8.45 -8.16
CA GLN A 51 -23.37 8.38 -8.02
C GLN A 51 -22.98 7.66 -6.70
N GLU A 52 -23.71 7.94 -5.62
CA GLU A 52 -23.50 7.23 -4.34
C GLU A 52 -23.71 5.73 -4.50
N GLU A 53 -24.77 5.29 -5.17
CA GLU A 53 -25.04 3.88 -5.43
C GLU A 53 -23.94 3.25 -6.31
N ALA A 54 -23.53 3.93 -7.37
CA ALA A 54 -22.48 3.44 -8.27
C ALA A 54 -21.11 3.34 -7.55
N ILE A 55 -20.74 4.34 -6.77
CA ILE A 55 -19.50 4.35 -5.99
C ILE A 55 -19.54 3.25 -4.92
N ALA A 56 -20.64 3.09 -4.19
CA ALA A 56 -20.78 2.03 -3.20
C ALA A 56 -20.62 0.62 -3.80
N ALA A 57 -21.11 0.41 -5.03
CA ALA A 57 -20.90 -0.85 -5.75
C ALA A 57 -19.41 -1.08 -6.11
N LEU A 58 -18.71 -0.02 -6.58
CA LEU A 58 -17.28 -0.09 -6.88
C LEU A 58 -16.44 -0.37 -5.62
N GLU A 59 -16.80 0.22 -4.48
CA GLU A 59 -16.15 0.00 -3.20
C GLU A 59 -16.32 -1.43 -2.68
N ALA A 60 -17.52 -1.99 -2.83
CA ALA A 60 -17.79 -3.37 -2.45
C ALA A 60 -16.95 -4.35 -3.28
N ASP A 61 -16.83 -4.14 -4.60
CA ASP A 61 -15.99 -4.95 -5.47
C ASP A 61 -14.50 -4.78 -5.13
N PHE A 62 -14.03 -3.56 -4.95
CA PHE A 62 -12.66 -3.28 -4.55
C PHE A 62 -12.27 -3.92 -3.22
N SER A 63 -13.16 -3.84 -2.22
CA SER A 63 -12.90 -4.45 -0.90
C SER A 63 -12.72 -5.96 -0.99
N PHE A 64 -13.50 -6.62 -1.84
CA PHE A 64 -13.38 -8.05 -2.09
C PHE A 64 -12.06 -8.39 -2.81
N GLN A 65 -11.69 -7.65 -3.85
CA GLN A 65 -10.44 -7.85 -4.58
C GLN A 65 -9.23 -7.60 -3.69
N ARG A 66 -9.24 -6.51 -2.92
CA ARG A 66 -8.19 -6.15 -1.96
C ARG A 66 -8.00 -7.26 -0.91
N ALA A 67 -9.07 -7.78 -0.32
CA ALA A 67 -8.98 -8.85 0.65
C ALA A 67 -8.35 -10.13 0.06
N ASN A 68 -8.64 -10.44 -1.19
CA ASN A 68 -8.02 -11.57 -1.91
C ASN A 68 -6.51 -11.34 -2.13
N ASP A 69 -6.11 -10.14 -2.55
CA ASP A 69 -4.71 -9.80 -2.79
C ASP A 69 -3.91 -9.75 -1.47
N GLU A 70 -4.50 -9.27 -0.38
CA GLU A 70 -3.90 -9.31 0.96
C GLU A 70 -3.69 -10.75 1.46
N ALA A 71 -4.64 -11.64 1.20
CA ALA A 71 -4.49 -13.07 1.52
C ALA A 71 -3.34 -13.72 0.70
N ARG A 72 -3.25 -13.42 -0.60
CA ARG A 72 -2.15 -13.87 -1.47
C ARG A 72 -0.81 -13.32 -1.01
N MET A 73 -0.75 -12.06 -0.60
CA MET A 73 0.45 -11.42 -0.03
C MET A 73 0.90 -12.14 1.25
N SER A 74 -0.03 -12.50 2.12
CA SER A 74 0.27 -13.26 3.34
C SER A 74 0.89 -14.62 3.02
N ILE A 75 0.37 -15.32 2.00
CA ILE A 75 0.91 -16.61 1.54
C ILE A 75 2.32 -16.43 0.97
N ALA A 76 2.53 -15.44 0.10
CA ALA A 76 3.84 -15.17 -0.51
C ALA A 76 4.90 -14.82 0.54
N ARG A 77 4.56 -13.99 1.53
CA ARG A 77 5.47 -13.65 2.65
C ARG A 77 5.84 -14.88 3.47
N ARG A 78 4.88 -15.79 3.73
CA ARG A 78 5.15 -17.05 4.45
C ARG A 78 6.09 -17.94 3.65
N ALA A 79 5.84 -18.11 2.35
CA ALA A 79 6.71 -18.91 1.48
C ALA A 79 8.14 -18.38 1.46
N LEU A 80 8.34 -17.06 1.38
CA LEU A 80 9.67 -16.44 1.47
C LEU A 80 10.33 -16.72 2.83
N ALA A 81 9.59 -16.58 3.93
CA ALA A 81 10.12 -16.83 5.25
C ALA A 81 10.55 -18.31 5.43
N GLU A 82 9.75 -19.24 4.94
CA GLU A 82 10.07 -20.69 4.97
C GLU A 82 11.31 -21.01 4.11
N ALA A 83 11.42 -20.44 2.91
CA ALA A 83 12.59 -20.59 2.06
C ALA A 83 13.87 -20.05 2.72
N LEU A 84 13.80 -18.84 3.29
CA LEU A 84 14.94 -18.23 4.00
C LEU A 84 15.41 -19.07 5.20
N LEU A 85 14.47 -19.58 6.01
CA LEU A 85 14.81 -20.41 7.19
C LEU A 85 15.37 -21.75 6.81
N ARG A 86 14.91 -22.36 5.71
CA ARG A 86 15.38 -23.65 5.20
C ARG A 86 16.76 -23.54 4.56
N ASP A 87 16.94 -22.57 3.67
CA ASP A 87 18.09 -22.51 2.76
C ASP A 87 19.26 -21.72 3.32
N GLN A 88 18.98 -20.71 4.15
CA GLN A 88 19.98 -19.80 4.77
C GLN A 88 21.00 -19.22 3.76
N ALA A 89 20.58 -19.13 2.49
CA ALA A 89 21.35 -18.65 1.36
C ALA A 89 20.40 -18.07 0.29
N LEU A 90 20.93 -17.26 -0.61
CA LEU A 90 20.17 -16.70 -1.74
C LEU A 90 20.04 -17.76 -2.85
N THR A 91 19.15 -18.72 -2.65
CA THR A 91 18.85 -19.79 -3.62
C THR A 91 17.80 -19.33 -4.66
N ASN A 92 17.57 -20.17 -5.67
CA ASN A 92 16.50 -19.94 -6.63
C ASN A 92 15.11 -19.93 -5.95
N ASP A 93 14.90 -20.75 -4.91
CA ASP A 93 13.65 -20.81 -4.16
C ASP A 93 13.40 -19.48 -3.42
N VAL A 94 14.44 -18.94 -2.77
CA VAL A 94 14.38 -17.65 -2.08
C VAL A 94 14.11 -16.50 -3.06
N THR A 95 14.79 -16.49 -4.22
CA THR A 95 14.60 -15.44 -5.23
C THR A 95 13.23 -15.53 -5.91
N SER A 96 12.73 -16.74 -6.16
CA SER A 96 11.37 -16.95 -6.69
C SER A 96 10.30 -16.50 -5.70
N ALA A 97 10.41 -16.88 -4.43
CA ALA A 97 9.46 -16.45 -3.40
C ALA A 97 9.47 -14.91 -3.20
N ALA A 98 10.63 -14.26 -3.36
CA ALA A 98 10.70 -12.80 -3.35
C ALA A 98 10.03 -12.18 -4.59
N ALA A 99 10.18 -12.79 -5.77
CA ALA A 99 9.50 -12.35 -6.99
C ALA A 99 7.97 -12.46 -6.88
N ASP A 100 7.46 -13.51 -6.23
CA ASP A 100 6.01 -13.69 -6.00
C ASP A 100 5.43 -12.54 -5.15
N ILE A 101 6.17 -12.06 -4.13
CA ILE A 101 5.77 -10.87 -3.35
C ILE A 101 5.68 -9.64 -4.25
N HIS A 102 6.66 -9.40 -5.13
CA HIS A 102 6.64 -8.27 -6.06
C HIS A 102 5.47 -8.34 -7.03
N GLN A 103 5.15 -9.54 -7.52
CA GLN A 103 4.01 -9.75 -8.39
C GLN A 103 2.69 -9.38 -7.69
N VAL A 104 2.44 -9.92 -6.51
CA VAL A 104 1.21 -9.64 -5.74
C VAL A 104 1.12 -8.15 -5.37
N MET A 105 2.24 -7.52 -5.01
CA MET A 105 2.29 -6.08 -4.73
C MET A 105 1.91 -5.25 -5.96
N GLY A 106 2.43 -5.62 -7.14
CA GLY A 106 2.08 -4.95 -8.40
C GLY A 106 0.60 -5.11 -8.75
N GLU A 107 0.04 -6.29 -8.55
CA GLU A 107 -1.39 -6.55 -8.76
C GLU A 107 -2.26 -5.71 -7.82
N LEU A 108 -1.92 -5.63 -6.52
CA LEU A 108 -2.63 -4.78 -5.55
C LEU A 108 -2.58 -3.30 -5.94
N GLN A 109 -1.43 -2.81 -6.42
CA GLN A 109 -1.31 -1.44 -6.93
C GLN A 109 -2.23 -1.19 -8.13
N LEU A 110 -2.27 -2.13 -9.10
CA LEU A 110 -3.15 -2.01 -10.27
C LEU A 110 -4.63 -2.07 -9.88
N THR A 111 -5.01 -2.95 -8.96
CA THR A 111 -6.36 -3.02 -8.39
C THR A 111 -6.77 -1.66 -7.80
N THR A 112 -5.89 -1.05 -6.99
CA THR A 112 -6.13 0.27 -6.40
C THR A 112 -6.27 1.37 -7.46
N LEU A 113 -5.37 1.42 -8.44
CA LEU A 113 -5.42 2.42 -9.52
C LEU A 113 -6.69 2.26 -10.37
N SER A 114 -7.07 1.03 -10.69
CA SER A 114 -8.29 0.72 -11.45
C SER A 114 -9.53 1.19 -10.71
N HIS A 115 -9.59 0.97 -9.38
CA HIS A 115 -10.69 1.44 -8.53
C HIS A 115 -10.78 2.98 -8.53
N VAL A 116 -9.65 3.67 -8.32
CA VAL A 116 -9.59 5.15 -8.36
C VAL A 116 -10.11 5.70 -9.68
N LEU A 117 -9.69 5.11 -10.81
CA LEU A 117 -10.14 5.52 -12.14
C LEU A 117 -11.61 5.21 -12.39
N ALA A 118 -12.13 4.09 -11.87
CA ALA A 118 -13.53 3.73 -11.96
C ALA A 118 -14.42 4.72 -11.17
N MET A 119 -14.03 5.07 -9.94
CA MET A 119 -14.74 6.11 -9.17
C MET A 119 -14.75 7.45 -9.91
N ARG A 120 -13.59 7.86 -10.47
CA ARG A 120 -13.49 9.09 -11.26
C ARG A 120 -14.44 9.10 -12.46
N ALA A 121 -14.69 7.96 -13.08
CA ALA A 121 -15.56 7.85 -14.26
C ALA A 121 -17.03 8.16 -13.92
N GLU A 122 -17.48 7.89 -12.69
CA GLU A 122 -18.84 8.17 -12.23
C GLU A 122 -19.08 9.66 -11.90
N LEU A 123 -18.02 10.47 -11.78
CA LEU A 123 -18.09 11.87 -11.44
C LEU A 123 -18.48 12.76 -12.66
N ASP A 124 -19.16 13.87 -12.41
CA ASP A 124 -19.37 14.91 -13.41
C ASP A 124 -18.10 15.75 -13.67
N ALA A 125 -18.16 16.70 -14.62
CA ALA A 125 -16.99 17.47 -15.03
C ALA A 125 -16.41 18.36 -13.88
N SER A 126 -17.26 18.92 -13.03
CA SER A 126 -16.84 19.78 -11.92
C SER A 126 -16.24 18.96 -10.78
N GLN A 127 -16.89 17.84 -10.45
CA GLN A 127 -16.42 16.89 -9.47
C GLN A 127 -15.08 16.25 -9.88
N ARG A 128 -14.94 15.88 -11.17
CA ARG A 128 -13.67 15.37 -11.73
C ARG A 128 -12.53 16.36 -11.56
N ALA A 129 -12.75 17.63 -11.83
CA ALA A 129 -11.73 18.66 -11.70
C ALA A 129 -11.26 18.82 -10.23
N GLU A 130 -12.16 18.63 -9.27
CA GLU A 130 -11.81 18.65 -7.86
C GLU A 130 -11.08 17.37 -7.43
N PHE A 131 -11.55 16.22 -7.86
CA PHE A 131 -10.92 14.92 -7.65
C PHE A 131 -9.48 14.89 -8.21
N ASP A 132 -9.28 15.38 -9.45
CA ASP A 132 -7.96 15.42 -10.09
C ASP A 132 -6.98 16.32 -9.32
N ARG A 133 -7.45 17.44 -8.77
CA ARG A 133 -6.62 18.32 -7.91
C ARG A 133 -6.22 17.62 -6.59
N TYR A 134 -7.13 16.80 -6.05
CA TYR A 134 -6.81 16.00 -4.85
C TYR A 134 -5.79 14.92 -5.18
N LEU A 135 -5.98 14.22 -6.28
CA LEU A 135 -5.07 13.18 -6.76
C LEU A 135 -3.66 13.75 -7.02
N ALA A 136 -3.58 14.91 -7.69
CA ALA A 136 -2.30 15.59 -7.95
C ALA A 136 -1.55 15.92 -6.65
N ARG A 137 -2.26 16.34 -5.61
CA ARG A 137 -1.66 16.59 -4.28
C ARG A 137 -1.21 15.31 -3.60
N ALA A 138 -1.98 14.21 -3.69
CA ALA A 138 -1.62 12.93 -3.10
C ALA A 138 -0.36 12.33 -3.72
N PHE A 139 -0.08 12.63 -5.00
CA PHE A 139 1.13 12.21 -5.70
C PHE A 139 2.23 13.28 -5.74
N ASP A 140 2.08 14.37 -5.01
CA ASP A 140 3.05 15.48 -4.94
C ASP A 140 3.44 16.06 -6.32
N VAL A 141 2.49 16.07 -7.26
CA VAL A 141 2.62 16.64 -8.61
C VAL A 141 1.83 17.93 -8.79
N ALA A 142 1.32 18.52 -7.69
CA ALA A 142 0.68 19.83 -7.70
C ALA A 142 1.75 20.93 -7.58
N ASP A 143 1.79 21.84 -8.55
CA ASP A 143 2.57 23.08 -8.51
C ASP A 143 2.02 24.06 -7.46
#